data_0d33e1c1d80b89ad227be2262388ec5d
#
_entry.id   0d33e1c1d80b89ad227be2262388ec5d
#
_cell.length_a   1.000
_cell.length_b   1.000
_cell.length_c   1.000
_cell.angle_alpha   90.00
_cell.angle_beta   90.00
_cell.angle_gamma   90.00
#
_symmetry.space_group_name_H-M   'P 1'
#
loop_
_entity.id
_entity.type
_entity.pdbx_description
1 polymer ?
#
loop_
_entity_poly.entity_id
_entity_poly.type
_entity_poly.pdbx_seq_one_letter_code
_entity_poly.pdbx_strand_id
1 'polypeptide(L)'
;MAKDIFESSDAIRTAQPLRYAQSVTLTGPIHLESGGTLPGVTVAFETYGKLNAAGNNAILICHAISGDSHVARHNAEDDPGWWDILVGPGKPVDTNRFFVICPNLLGGCRGTTGPYSLNPASGKPYGADFPTITIGDMVEVQRRLLNYLGIGQLLAVIGGSVGGHQTLTWATRHPERLRGSVVMASSPRLTSQALAFDVVGRNAIRRDPFFHGGQYYDQPHGPAVGLALARMIGHITYLSPEAMNQKFEGDRLHPREEAIEFEKTFSVGSYLGHQGTKFVERFDANSYLTLSFAMDLFDLGGTPEHLAASLRPARCRWLVQSFTSDWLFPPSQSRDIVNALISNRAAVSYCEIKSACGHDAFLLPDDFDRYGEMVRAFINNLAPAPTVPGVEKEELFGTTSIFHERRLDYDRIVELIPPAASVLDLGCGSGRLLARLKLQNHRQLVGVELDEQKILGALRRDLNVIHADLNEGLRAFADKQFDCVVLSQTLPAVKDVAGVIAEMLRVGKTGIVSFSNLAFHKLRRILAEEGRAPRVYGWLK
;
A
#
# COMPACT_ATOMS: atom_id res chain seq x y z
N MET A 1 -19.04 -28.44 -15.30
CA MET A 1 -20.37 -27.84 -15.10
C MET A 1 -20.25 -26.87 -13.92
N ALA A 2 -20.28 -25.58 -14.17
CA ALA A 2 -20.41 -24.60 -13.06
C ALA A 2 -21.82 -24.76 -12.51
N LYS A 3 -21.94 -25.07 -11.22
CA LYS A 3 -23.24 -25.05 -10.53
C LYS A 3 -23.83 -23.65 -10.67
N ASP A 4 -25.10 -23.60 -11.01
CA ASP A 4 -25.84 -22.34 -11.13
C ASP A 4 -25.82 -21.59 -9.80
N ILE A 5 -25.53 -20.29 -9.82
CA ILE A 5 -25.55 -19.45 -8.60
C ILE A 5 -26.93 -19.51 -7.94
N PHE A 6 -27.97 -19.71 -8.74
CA PHE A 6 -29.36 -19.80 -8.30
C PHE A 6 -29.76 -21.19 -7.78
N GLU A 7 -28.97 -22.23 -8.03
CA GLU A 7 -29.23 -23.60 -7.55
C GLU A 7 -28.32 -24.05 -6.39
N SER A 8 -27.17 -23.40 -6.16
CA SER A 8 -26.27 -23.76 -5.07
C SER A 8 -26.58 -23.00 -3.79
N SER A 9 -27.47 -23.55 -3.03
CA SER A 9 -27.98 -22.99 -1.77
C SER A 9 -27.05 -23.18 -0.56
N ASP A 10 -25.86 -23.66 -0.74
CA ASP A 10 -24.90 -23.91 0.34
C ASP A 10 -23.99 -22.70 0.57
N ALA A 11 -24.60 -21.54 0.86
CA ALA A 11 -23.86 -20.42 1.44
C ALA A 11 -23.16 -20.88 2.72
N ILE A 12 -21.92 -20.46 2.91
CA ILE A 12 -21.11 -20.82 4.07
C ILE A 12 -21.85 -20.40 5.35
N ARG A 13 -22.24 -21.40 6.14
CA ARG A 13 -22.84 -21.22 7.46
C ARG A 13 -21.79 -21.16 8.55
N THR A 14 -20.57 -21.63 8.25
CA THR A 14 -19.40 -21.59 9.11
C THR A 14 -18.18 -21.44 8.25
N ALA A 15 -17.40 -20.39 8.48
CA ALA A 15 -16.14 -20.23 7.76
C ALA A 15 -15.23 -21.42 8.08
N GLN A 16 -14.73 -22.10 7.04
CA GLN A 16 -13.75 -23.17 7.20
C GLN A 16 -12.48 -22.57 7.82
N PRO A 17 -11.97 -23.13 8.92
CA PRO A 17 -10.66 -22.73 9.45
C PRO A 17 -9.60 -22.92 8.39
N LEU A 18 -8.68 -21.96 8.29
CA LEU A 18 -7.52 -22.10 7.43
C LEU A 18 -6.57 -23.15 8.01
N ARG A 19 -5.95 -23.95 7.15
CA ARG A 19 -5.16 -25.15 7.53
C ARG A 19 -4.06 -24.88 8.54
N TYR A 20 -3.40 -23.73 8.43
CA TYR A 20 -2.27 -23.35 9.27
C TYR A 20 -2.59 -22.22 10.26
N ALA A 21 -3.85 -21.78 10.30
CA ALA A 21 -4.25 -20.73 11.23
C ALA A 21 -4.14 -21.21 12.67
N GLN A 22 -3.47 -20.41 13.46
CA GLN A 22 -3.48 -20.48 14.91
C GLN A 22 -4.64 -19.62 15.42
N SER A 23 -5.11 -19.89 16.64
CA SER A 23 -6.12 -19.05 17.27
C SER A 23 -5.81 -18.82 18.74
N VAL A 24 -6.18 -17.65 19.22
CA VAL A 24 -6.10 -17.28 20.64
C VAL A 24 -7.32 -16.48 21.04
N THR A 25 -7.88 -16.79 22.22
CA THR A 25 -8.91 -15.95 22.82
C THR A 25 -8.23 -14.91 23.70
N LEU A 26 -8.39 -13.64 23.34
CA LEU A 26 -7.83 -12.52 24.07
C LEU A 26 -8.58 -12.33 25.40
N THR A 27 -7.83 -12.08 26.47
CA THR A 27 -8.40 -11.87 27.79
C THR A 27 -9.04 -10.50 27.95
N GLY A 28 -10.20 -10.47 28.62
CA GLY A 28 -10.94 -9.26 28.95
C GLY A 28 -11.76 -8.67 27.79
N PRO A 29 -12.69 -7.79 28.12
CA PRO A 29 -13.59 -7.19 27.14
C PRO A 29 -12.86 -6.22 26.21
N ILE A 30 -13.42 -6.05 25.01
CA ILE A 30 -13.02 -5.01 24.07
C ILE A 30 -14.15 -3.98 24.00
N HIS A 31 -13.85 -2.76 24.42
CA HIS A 31 -14.75 -1.62 24.28
C HIS A 31 -14.59 -1.05 22.87
N LEU A 32 -15.70 -0.96 22.14
CA LEU A 32 -15.74 -0.52 20.76
C LEU A 32 -15.90 0.99 20.67
N GLU A 33 -15.32 1.59 19.64
CA GLU A 33 -15.39 3.04 19.40
C GLU A 33 -16.80 3.55 19.13
N SER A 34 -17.62 2.71 18.49
CA SER A 34 -19.04 3.02 18.24
C SER A 34 -19.94 2.87 19.48
N GLY A 35 -19.35 2.54 20.63
CA GLY A 35 -20.08 2.11 21.83
C GLY A 35 -20.37 0.61 21.81
N GLY A 36 -20.62 0.04 22.94
CA GLY A 36 -20.78 -1.41 23.09
C GLY A 36 -19.48 -2.11 23.47
N THR A 37 -19.59 -3.42 23.71
CA THR A 37 -18.49 -4.21 24.25
C THR A 37 -18.58 -5.64 23.73
N LEU A 38 -17.47 -6.17 23.24
CA LEU A 38 -17.30 -7.60 23.00
C LEU A 38 -16.69 -8.22 24.26
N PRO A 39 -17.36 -9.18 24.90
CA PRO A 39 -16.91 -9.75 26.20
C PRO A 39 -15.62 -10.56 26.07
N GLY A 40 -15.34 -11.08 24.88
CA GLY A 40 -14.11 -11.76 24.51
C GLY A 40 -13.98 -11.81 23.00
N VAL A 41 -12.74 -11.83 22.52
CA VAL A 41 -12.43 -11.91 21.08
C VAL A 41 -11.44 -13.04 20.86
N THR A 42 -11.81 -14.00 20.03
CA THR A 42 -10.88 -14.98 19.46
C THR A 42 -10.27 -14.39 18.21
N VAL A 43 -8.96 -14.48 18.06
CA VAL A 43 -8.23 -14.04 16.88
C VAL A 43 -7.59 -15.24 16.21
N ALA A 44 -7.93 -15.46 14.97
CA ALA A 44 -7.21 -16.40 14.11
C ALA A 44 -6.11 -15.65 13.34
N PHE A 45 -4.93 -16.23 13.23
CA PHE A 45 -3.78 -15.62 12.61
C PHE A 45 -2.80 -16.67 12.09
N GLU A 46 -1.97 -16.29 11.15
CA GLU A 46 -0.84 -17.11 10.70
C GLU A 46 0.47 -16.37 10.89
N THR A 47 1.55 -17.14 11.07
CA THR A 47 2.90 -16.60 11.26
C THR A 47 3.90 -17.30 10.35
N TYR A 48 4.88 -16.54 9.86
CA TYR A 48 5.91 -17.04 8.95
C TYR A 48 7.29 -16.57 9.42
N GLY A 49 8.30 -17.39 9.23
CA GLY A 49 9.64 -17.11 9.71
C GLY A 49 9.80 -17.27 11.22
N LYS A 50 10.80 -16.61 11.81
CA LYS A 50 11.11 -16.71 13.24
C LYS A 50 11.38 -15.33 13.85
N LEU A 51 10.79 -15.09 15.02
CA LEU A 51 11.12 -13.93 15.84
C LEU A 51 12.54 -14.08 16.36
N ASN A 52 13.37 -13.06 16.15
CA ASN A 52 14.74 -13.08 16.67
C ASN A 52 14.78 -12.81 18.18
N ALA A 53 15.92 -13.12 18.82
CA ALA A 53 16.08 -12.97 20.28
C ALA A 53 15.88 -11.50 20.75
N ALA A 54 16.13 -10.52 19.90
CA ALA A 54 15.92 -9.10 20.21
C ALA A 54 14.46 -8.65 20.03
N GLY A 55 13.57 -9.47 19.46
CA GLY A 55 12.17 -9.15 19.21
C GLY A 55 11.94 -7.98 18.25
N ASN A 56 12.89 -7.67 17.37
CA ASN A 56 12.92 -6.44 16.57
C ASN A 56 12.80 -6.66 15.04
N ASN A 57 12.46 -7.88 14.61
CA ASN A 57 12.29 -8.25 13.20
C ASN A 57 10.84 -8.62 12.84
N ALA A 58 9.87 -8.25 13.67
CA ALA A 58 8.47 -8.57 13.46
C ALA A 58 7.81 -7.60 12.46
N ILE A 59 7.08 -8.13 11.48
CA ILE A 59 6.32 -7.38 10.49
C ILE A 59 4.86 -7.83 10.57
N LEU A 60 3.95 -6.87 10.66
CA LEU A 60 2.51 -7.10 10.62
C LEU A 60 2.00 -6.86 9.20
N ILE A 61 1.32 -7.85 8.63
CA ILE A 61 0.60 -7.72 7.35
C ILE A 61 -0.88 -7.53 7.64
N CYS A 62 -1.45 -6.45 7.12
CA CYS A 62 -2.85 -6.11 7.22
C CYS A 62 -3.55 -6.42 5.89
N HIS A 63 -4.44 -7.41 5.87
CA HIS A 63 -5.13 -7.82 4.65
C HIS A 63 -6.29 -6.89 4.28
N ALA A 64 -6.68 -6.90 3.01
CA ALA A 64 -7.82 -6.18 2.45
C ALA A 64 -9.16 -6.82 2.90
N ILE A 65 -10.29 -6.18 2.59
CA ILE A 65 -11.63 -6.58 3.04
C ILE A 65 -11.96 -8.05 2.79
N SER A 66 -11.53 -8.61 1.69
CA SER A 66 -11.82 -10.00 1.29
C SER A 66 -10.65 -10.97 1.46
N GLY A 67 -9.57 -10.51 2.10
CA GLY A 67 -8.42 -11.34 2.46
C GLY A 67 -8.65 -12.17 3.72
N ASP A 68 -7.61 -12.87 4.11
CA ASP A 68 -7.56 -13.67 5.34
C ASP A 68 -6.12 -13.77 5.86
N SER A 69 -5.86 -14.58 6.91
CA SER A 69 -4.53 -14.73 7.49
C SER A 69 -3.53 -15.47 6.60
N HIS A 70 -4.00 -16.17 5.56
CA HIS A 70 -3.15 -16.96 4.66
C HIS A 70 -2.46 -16.08 3.62
N VAL A 71 -1.46 -15.30 4.06
CA VAL A 71 -0.77 -14.33 3.19
C VAL A 71 0.23 -14.99 2.24
N ALA A 72 0.81 -16.11 2.62
CA ALA A 72 1.80 -16.86 1.84
C ALA A 72 1.70 -18.36 2.14
N ARG A 73 2.26 -19.18 1.26
CA ARG A 73 2.35 -20.63 1.52
C ARG A 73 3.35 -20.95 2.63
N HIS A 74 3.04 -21.94 3.44
CA HIS A 74 3.92 -22.45 4.49
C HIS A 74 4.97 -23.46 3.98
N ASN A 75 4.62 -24.18 2.91
CA ASN A 75 5.49 -25.18 2.28
C ASN A 75 5.07 -25.41 0.81
N ALA A 76 5.77 -26.30 0.11
CA ALA A 76 5.52 -26.58 -1.31
C ALA A 76 4.17 -27.22 -1.62
N GLU A 77 3.55 -27.88 -0.64
CA GLU A 77 2.27 -28.59 -0.76
C GLU A 77 1.07 -27.71 -0.35
N ASP A 78 1.36 -26.49 0.09
CA ASP A 78 0.35 -25.53 0.53
C ASP A 78 -0.15 -24.69 -0.65
N ASP A 79 -1.41 -24.25 -0.58
CA ASP A 79 -1.97 -23.33 -1.55
C ASP A 79 -1.24 -21.98 -1.48
N PRO A 80 -1.11 -21.24 -2.60
CA PRO A 80 -0.53 -19.91 -2.56
C PRO A 80 -1.42 -18.98 -1.73
N GLY A 81 -0.78 -18.25 -0.80
CA GLY A 81 -1.46 -17.18 -0.09
C GLY A 81 -1.78 -16.00 -1.01
N TRP A 82 -2.66 -15.11 -0.54
CA TRP A 82 -3.13 -13.98 -1.35
C TRP A 82 -2.03 -12.96 -1.70
N TRP A 83 -0.90 -12.96 -0.99
CA TRP A 83 0.27 -12.13 -1.28
C TRP A 83 1.56 -12.96 -1.35
N ASP A 84 1.44 -14.19 -1.81
CA ASP A 84 2.56 -15.12 -1.94
C ASP A 84 3.71 -14.55 -2.80
N ILE A 85 3.45 -13.62 -3.70
CA ILE A 85 4.49 -12.92 -4.46
C ILE A 85 5.36 -12.01 -3.57
N LEU A 86 4.81 -11.40 -2.52
CA LEU A 86 5.50 -10.44 -1.66
C LEU A 86 6.18 -11.09 -0.45
N VAL A 87 5.52 -12.11 0.16
CA VAL A 87 5.93 -12.73 1.42
C VAL A 87 6.46 -14.13 1.19
N GLY A 88 7.62 -14.46 1.76
CA GLY A 88 8.19 -15.80 1.69
C GLY A 88 9.72 -15.80 1.69
N PRO A 89 10.35 -16.98 1.67
CA PRO A 89 11.82 -17.10 1.62
C PRO A 89 12.40 -16.40 0.38
N GLY A 90 13.33 -15.45 0.58
CA GLY A 90 13.98 -14.68 -0.49
C GLY A 90 13.11 -13.65 -1.21
N LYS A 91 11.83 -13.52 -0.84
CA LYS A 91 10.90 -12.52 -1.40
C LYS A 91 11.13 -11.13 -0.78
N PRO A 92 10.46 -10.05 -1.24
CA PRO A 92 10.63 -8.73 -0.65
C PRO A 92 10.46 -8.69 0.87
N VAL A 93 9.45 -9.37 1.41
CA VAL A 93 9.28 -9.63 2.84
C VAL A 93 9.83 -11.03 3.12
N ASP A 94 11.15 -11.10 3.29
CA ASP A 94 11.91 -12.34 3.38
C ASP A 94 11.72 -13.03 4.74
N THR A 95 10.98 -14.13 4.76
CA THR A 95 10.70 -14.92 5.97
C THR A 95 11.93 -15.66 6.53
N ASN A 96 13.05 -15.73 5.81
CA ASN A 96 14.33 -16.16 6.39
C ASN A 96 14.90 -15.13 7.39
N ARG A 97 14.47 -13.86 7.27
CA ARG A 97 15.00 -12.74 8.07
C ARG A 97 13.94 -12.14 9.00
N PHE A 98 12.70 -12.11 8.57
CA PHE A 98 11.61 -11.44 9.27
C PHE A 98 10.60 -12.44 9.82
N PHE A 99 10.05 -12.10 10.97
CA PHE A 99 8.90 -12.78 11.54
C PHE A 99 7.64 -12.05 11.10
N VAL A 100 6.86 -12.68 10.23
CA VAL A 100 5.65 -12.09 9.66
C VAL A 100 4.43 -12.61 10.39
N ILE A 101 3.51 -11.71 10.72
CA ILE A 101 2.23 -12.02 11.36
C ILE A 101 1.12 -11.48 10.46
N CYS A 102 0.12 -12.30 10.14
CA CYS A 102 -1.10 -11.89 9.44
C CYS A 102 -2.32 -12.36 10.23
N PRO A 103 -2.99 -11.48 10.99
CA PRO A 103 -4.23 -11.81 11.68
C PRO A 103 -5.43 -11.62 10.77
N ASN A 104 -6.46 -12.46 10.94
CA ASN A 104 -7.78 -12.20 10.37
C ASN A 104 -8.46 -11.02 11.07
N LEU A 105 -9.18 -10.22 10.30
CA LEU A 105 -9.89 -9.04 10.82
C LEU A 105 -10.99 -9.41 11.82
N LEU A 106 -11.14 -8.60 12.86
CA LEU A 106 -12.34 -8.57 13.67
C LEU A 106 -13.55 -8.29 12.76
N GLY A 107 -14.63 -9.03 12.95
CA GLY A 107 -15.81 -8.94 12.08
C GLY A 107 -15.73 -9.78 10.81
N GLY A 108 -14.57 -10.40 10.51
CA GLY A 108 -14.38 -11.32 9.39
C GLY A 108 -14.95 -12.71 9.64
N CYS A 109 -14.79 -13.62 8.69
CA CYS A 109 -15.39 -14.95 8.72
C CYS A 109 -14.39 -16.12 8.67
N ARG A 110 -13.10 -15.88 8.94
CA ARG A 110 -12.04 -16.90 8.87
C ARG A 110 -11.42 -17.21 10.25
N GLY A 111 -12.28 -17.36 11.29
CA GLY A 111 -11.85 -17.79 12.61
C GLY A 111 -11.67 -16.69 13.65
N THR A 112 -11.52 -15.44 13.27
CA THR A 112 -11.58 -14.30 14.21
C THR A 112 -13.06 -13.97 14.52
N THR A 113 -13.35 -13.57 15.74
CA THR A 113 -14.70 -13.18 16.20
C THR A 113 -15.37 -12.23 15.20
N GLY A 114 -16.56 -12.59 14.77
CA GLY A 114 -17.37 -11.88 13.79
C GLY A 114 -18.85 -12.24 13.92
N PRO A 115 -19.70 -11.82 12.99
CA PRO A 115 -21.15 -12.07 13.02
C PRO A 115 -21.55 -13.54 13.16
N TYR A 116 -20.77 -14.46 12.58
CA TYR A 116 -21.03 -15.90 12.69
C TYR A 116 -20.66 -16.50 14.05
N SER A 117 -19.91 -15.78 14.88
CA SER A 117 -19.48 -16.24 16.20
C SER A 117 -20.65 -16.31 17.18
N LEU A 118 -20.58 -17.26 18.11
CA LEU A 118 -21.61 -17.37 19.15
C LEU A 118 -21.57 -16.16 20.09
N ASN A 119 -22.71 -15.52 20.26
CA ASN A 119 -22.91 -14.50 21.29
C ASN A 119 -23.03 -15.19 22.65
N PRO A 120 -22.14 -14.94 23.62
CA PRO A 120 -22.15 -15.59 24.91
C PRO A 120 -23.46 -15.36 25.72
N ALA A 121 -24.16 -14.25 25.45
CA ALA A 121 -25.40 -13.92 26.13
C ALA A 121 -26.61 -14.73 25.64
N SER A 122 -26.64 -15.09 24.34
CA SER A 122 -27.77 -15.82 23.74
C SER A 122 -27.48 -17.28 23.41
N GLY A 123 -26.19 -17.66 23.31
CA GLY A 123 -25.74 -18.97 22.83
C GLY A 123 -25.99 -19.19 21.33
N LYS A 124 -26.41 -18.16 20.58
CA LYS A 124 -26.64 -18.18 19.14
C LYS A 124 -25.60 -17.30 18.41
N PRO A 125 -25.37 -17.46 17.10
CA PRO A 125 -24.57 -16.53 16.34
C PRO A 125 -25.05 -15.09 16.52
N TYR A 126 -24.12 -14.14 16.53
CA TYR A 126 -24.49 -12.71 16.61
C TYR A 126 -25.39 -12.30 15.44
N GLY A 127 -25.08 -12.75 14.23
CA GLY A 127 -25.82 -12.35 13.04
C GLY A 127 -25.80 -10.83 12.86
N ALA A 128 -26.99 -10.27 12.61
CA ALA A 128 -27.18 -8.82 12.52
C ALA A 128 -26.97 -8.07 13.84
N ASP A 129 -26.96 -8.76 14.97
CA ASP A 129 -26.72 -8.16 16.31
C ASP A 129 -25.22 -7.99 16.60
N PHE A 130 -24.34 -8.37 15.69
CA PHE A 130 -22.91 -8.09 15.83
C PHE A 130 -22.70 -6.56 15.90
N PRO A 131 -21.98 -6.06 16.92
CA PRO A 131 -21.86 -4.62 17.10
C PRO A 131 -21.12 -3.96 15.95
N THR A 132 -21.43 -2.70 15.70
CA THR A 132 -20.67 -1.86 14.75
C THR A 132 -19.23 -1.73 15.23
N ILE A 133 -18.30 -2.07 14.36
CA ILE A 133 -16.86 -1.96 14.60
C ILE A 133 -16.24 -0.94 13.65
N THR A 134 -15.06 -0.47 13.99
CA THR A 134 -14.24 0.45 13.19
C THR A 134 -12.89 -0.16 12.84
N ILE A 135 -12.14 0.50 11.95
CA ILE A 135 -10.73 0.13 11.70
C ILE A 135 -9.90 0.26 12.98
N GLY A 136 -10.24 1.21 13.86
CA GLY A 136 -9.59 1.34 15.15
C GLY A 136 -9.79 0.14 16.08
N ASP A 137 -10.98 -0.42 16.10
CA ASP A 137 -11.27 -1.64 16.87
C ASP A 137 -10.48 -2.85 16.33
N MET A 138 -10.35 -2.96 15.01
CA MET A 138 -9.51 -4.00 14.38
C MET A 138 -8.05 -3.88 14.80
N VAL A 139 -7.51 -2.66 14.78
CA VAL A 139 -6.13 -2.38 15.22
C VAL A 139 -5.93 -2.66 16.71
N GLU A 140 -6.91 -2.35 17.57
CA GLU A 140 -6.83 -2.68 18.99
C GLU A 140 -6.78 -4.20 19.23
N VAL A 141 -7.56 -4.99 18.48
CA VAL A 141 -7.48 -6.46 18.52
C VAL A 141 -6.09 -6.95 18.09
N GLN A 142 -5.55 -6.41 17.00
CA GLN A 142 -4.20 -6.74 16.54
C GLN A 142 -3.13 -6.37 17.57
N ARG A 143 -3.25 -5.21 18.21
CA ARG A 143 -2.33 -4.78 19.28
C ARG A 143 -2.34 -5.75 20.47
N ARG A 144 -3.53 -6.23 20.88
CA ARG A 144 -3.64 -7.23 21.95
C ARG A 144 -3.05 -8.57 21.53
N LEU A 145 -3.23 -8.99 20.28
CA LEU A 145 -2.57 -10.18 19.73
C LEU A 145 -1.03 -10.06 19.80
N LEU A 146 -0.48 -8.91 19.40
CA LEU A 146 0.97 -8.68 19.49
C LEU A 146 1.47 -8.72 20.93
N ASN A 147 0.71 -8.21 21.91
CA ASN A 147 1.05 -8.32 23.32
C ASN A 147 1.06 -9.81 23.78
N TYR A 148 0.08 -10.60 23.34
CA TYR A 148 0.05 -12.05 23.60
C TYR A 148 1.27 -12.75 23.02
N LEU A 149 1.71 -12.36 21.82
CA LEU A 149 2.90 -12.91 21.17
C LEU A 149 4.22 -12.36 21.74
N GLY A 150 4.19 -11.47 22.74
CA GLY A 150 5.36 -10.87 23.35
C GLY A 150 6.08 -9.84 22.46
N ILE A 151 5.40 -9.28 21.45
CA ILE A 151 5.98 -8.33 20.49
C ILE A 151 5.74 -6.91 20.97
N GLY A 152 6.77 -6.25 21.45
CA GLY A 152 6.73 -4.87 21.94
C GLY A 152 6.76 -3.82 20.85
N GLN A 153 7.51 -4.05 19.77
CA GLN A 153 7.66 -3.13 18.64
C GLN A 153 7.73 -3.88 17.32
N LEU A 154 7.02 -3.40 16.32
CA LEU A 154 7.06 -3.88 14.94
C LEU A 154 8.18 -3.18 14.15
N LEU A 155 8.87 -3.93 13.31
CA LEU A 155 9.75 -3.36 12.30
C LEU A 155 8.95 -2.57 11.28
N ALA A 156 7.84 -3.16 10.80
CA ALA A 156 6.92 -2.50 9.87
C ALA A 156 5.48 -3.02 10.02
N VAL A 157 4.53 -2.17 9.64
CA VAL A 157 3.17 -2.56 9.30
C VAL A 157 2.98 -2.33 7.81
N ILE A 158 2.44 -3.32 7.10
CA ILE A 158 2.28 -3.29 5.65
C ILE A 158 0.84 -3.64 5.29
N GLY A 159 0.19 -2.82 4.50
CA GLY A 159 -1.16 -3.09 4.04
C GLY A 159 -1.54 -2.35 2.76
N GLY A 160 -2.38 -3.00 1.96
CA GLY A 160 -3.00 -2.41 0.78
C GLY A 160 -4.51 -2.26 0.96
N SER A 161 -5.13 -1.30 0.30
CA SER A 161 -6.58 -1.05 0.39
C SER A 161 -7.01 -0.82 1.86
N VAL A 162 -8.00 -1.56 2.38
CA VAL A 162 -8.38 -1.55 3.82
C VAL A 162 -7.20 -1.90 4.73
N GLY A 163 -6.25 -2.71 4.27
CA GLY A 163 -5.00 -2.94 5.00
C GLY A 163 -4.17 -1.67 5.17
N GLY A 164 -4.23 -0.76 4.20
CA GLY A 164 -3.63 0.57 4.31
C GLY A 164 -4.33 1.45 5.35
N HIS A 165 -5.66 1.39 5.46
CA HIS A 165 -6.41 2.08 6.54
C HIS A 165 -5.95 1.59 7.92
N GLN A 166 -5.76 0.28 8.09
CA GLN A 166 -5.21 -0.30 9.32
C GLN A 166 -3.79 0.20 9.57
N THR A 167 -2.94 0.25 8.54
CA THR A 167 -1.55 0.73 8.64
C THR A 167 -1.49 2.20 9.05
N LEU A 168 -2.33 3.06 8.48
CA LEU A 168 -2.48 4.46 8.87
C LEU A 168 -2.94 4.58 10.34
N THR A 169 -3.91 3.76 10.74
CA THR A 169 -4.42 3.72 12.12
C THR A 169 -3.34 3.26 13.11
N TRP A 170 -2.56 2.23 12.77
CA TRP A 170 -1.42 1.80 13.58
C TRP A 170 -0.43 2.93 13.83
N ALA A 171 -0.04 3.64 12.78
CA ALA A 171 0.96 4.71 12.86
C ALA A 171 0.48 5.91 13.68
N THR A 172 -0.81 6.20 13.68
CA THR A 172 -1.39 7.34 14.38
C THR A 172 -1.74 7.04 15.83
N ARG A 173 -2.18 5.81 16.13
CA ARG A 173 -2.63 5.42 17.48
C ARG A 173 -1.55 4.78 18.34
N HIS A 174 -0.59 4.12 17.70
CA HIS A 174 0.49 3.40 18.39
C HIS A 174 1.87 3.78 17.83
N PRO A 175 2.20 5.09 17.73
CA PRO A 175 3.39 5.59 17.05
C PRO A 175 4.71 5.04 17.62
N GLU A 176 4.73 4.65 18.89
CA GLU A 176 5.89 4.06 19.56
C GLU A 176 6.08 2.57 19.26
N ARG A 177 5.05 1.94 18.69
CA ARG A 177 5.01 0.48 18.48
C ARG A 177 5.52 0.05 17.10
N LEU A 178 5.86 0.98 16.20
CA LEU A 178 6.33 0.63 14.86
C LEU A 178 7.43 1.57 14.36
N ARG A 179 8.37 1.03 13.57
CA ARG A 179 9.47 1.78 12.96
C ARG A 179 9.16 2.25 11.56
N GLY A 180 8.34 1.50 10.82
CA GLY A 180 7.95 1.83 9.45
C GLY A 180 6.52 1.44 9.10
N SER A 181 5.96 2.16 8.15
CA SER A 181 4.63 1.93 7.56
C SER A 181 4.73 1.84 6.04
N VAL A 182 4.12 0.81 5.46
CA VAL A 182 3.97 0.68 4.01
C VAL A 182 2.49 0.69 3.66
N VAL A 183 2.06 1.72 2.97
CA VAL A 183 0.66 1.94 2.56
C VAL A 183 0.57 1.85 1.05
N MET A 184 -0.27 0.95 0.53
CA MET A 184 -0.45 0.73 -0.90
C MET A 184 -1.91 0.86 -1.32
N ALA A 185 -2.17 1.48 -2.46
CA ALA A 185 -3.52 1.57 -3.04
C ALA A 185 -4.58 1.89 -1.98
N SER A 186 -4.36 2.96 -1.19
CA SER A 186 -5.21 3.29 -0.05
C SER A 186 -5.49 4.79 0.03
N SER A 187 -6.36 5.19 0.93
CA SER A 187 -6.92 6.53 0.98
C SER A 187 -7.01 7.06 2.42
N PRO A 188 -7.08 8.38 2.64
CA PRO A 188 -7.38 8.93 3.95
C PRO A 188 -8.85 8.78 4.36
N ARG A 189 -9.73 8.58 3.40
CA ARG A 189 -11.17 8.30 3.53
C ARG A 189 -11.75 7.85 2.19
N LEU A 190 -12.92 7.23 2.18
CA LEU A 190 -13.58 6.85 0.93
C LEU A 190 -14.14 8.08 0.21
N THR A 191 -14.07 8.05 -1.14
CA THR A 191 -14.80 9.00 -1.98
C THR A 191 -16.30 8.69 -1.97
N SER A 192 -17.13 9.66 -2.33
CA SER A 192 -18.58 9.43 -2.50
C SER A 192 -18.88 8.33 -3.53
N GLN A 193 -18.04 8.18 -4.56
CA GLN A 193 -18.17 7.12 -5.56
C GLN A 193 -17.89 5.74 -4.95
N ALA A 194 -16.81 5.59 -4.17
CA ALA A 194 -16.49 4.33 -3.49
C ALA A 194 -17.61 3.95 -2.49
N LEU A 195 -18.09 4.91 -1.69
CA LEU A 195 -19.24 4.72 -0.80
C LEU A 195 -20.50 4.27 -1.55
N ALA A 196 -20.76 4.83 -2.77
CA ALA A 196 -21.92 4.44 -3.57
C ALA A 196 -21.86 2.98 -4.00
N PHE A 197 -20.69 2.45 -4.38
CA PHE A 197 -20.53 1.03 -4.69
C PHE A 197 -20.80 0.14 -3.47
N ASP A 198 -20.29 0.52 -2.30
CA ASP A 198 -20.54 -0.22 -1.06
C ASP A 198 -22.02 -0.20 -0.65
N VAL A 199 -22.70 0.95 -0.82
CA VAL A 199 -24.15 1.05 -0.58
C VAL A 199 -24.92 0.10 -1.49
N VAL A 200 -24.59 0.01 -2.80
CA VAL A 200 -25.26 -0.90 -3.74
C VAL A 200 -24.98 -2.36 -3.36
N GLY A 201 -23.75 -2.72 -3.06
CA GLY A 201 -23.38 -4.08 -2.64
C GLY A 201 -24.10 -4.52 -1.37
N ARG A 202 -24.14 -3.66 -0.33
CA ARG A 202 -24.88 -3.94 0.91
C ARG A 202 -26.39 -4.04 0.70
N ASN A 203 -26.95 -3.23 -0.21
CA ASN A 203 -28.37 -3.33 -0.54
C ASN A 203 -28.69 -4.64 -1.28
N ALA A 204 -27.81 -5.12 -2.17
CA ALA A 204 -27.98 -6.42 -2.82
C ALA A 204 -28.10 -7.55 -1.79
N ILE A 205 -27.19 -7.57 -0.79
CA ILE A 205 -27.23 -8.56 0.29
C ILE A 205 -28.50 -8.44 1.14
N ARG A 206 -28.84 -7.23 1.61
CA ARG A 206 -29.97 -7.01 2.51
C ARG A 206 -31.34 -7.28 1.87
N ARG A 207 -31.42 -7.22 0.53
CA ARG A 207 -32.63 -7.48 -0.23
C ARG A 207 -32.70 -8.90 -0.77
N ASP A 208 -31.68 -9.72 -0.54
CA ASP A 208 -31.73 -11.14 -0.86
C ASP A 208 -32.84 -11.81 -0.05
N PRO A 209 -33.75 -12.60 -0.68
CA PRO A 209 -34.85 -13.28 0.01
C PRO A 209 -34.40 -14.16 1.18
N PHE A 210 -33.19 -14.68 1.13
CA PHE A 210 -32.62 -15.57 2.15
C PHE A 210 -31.75 -14.84 3.18
N PHE A 211 -31.75 -13.51 3.22
CA PHE A 211 -31.00 -12.72 4.22
C PHE A 211 -31.61 -12.83 5.62
N HIS A 212 -32.92 -13.00 5.72
CA HIS A 212 -33.64 -13.16 6.99
C HIS A 212 -33.27 -12.09 8.04
N GLY A 213 -33.11 -10.84 7.62
CA GLY A 213 -32.70 -9.77 8.52
C GLY A 213 -31.30 -9.96 9.13
N GLY A 214 -30.47 -10.80 8.53
CA GLY A 214 -29.11 -11.15 8.99
C GLY A 214 -29.07 -12.34 9.95
N GLN A 215 -30.20 -13.01 10.22
CA GLN A 215 -30.30 -14.19 11.08
C GLN A 215 -30.53 -15.46 10.25
N TYR A 216 -29.57 -15.81 9.39
CA TYR A 216 -29.67 -16.92 8.43
C TYR A 216 -28.80 -18.13 8.76
N TYR A 217 -28.02 -18.11 9.84
CA TYR A 217 -27.07 -19.20 10.15
C TYR A 217 -27.71 -20.53 10.52
N ASP A 218 -28.95 -20.51 10.99
CA ASP A 218 -29.77 -21.69 11.31
C ASP A 218 -30.78 -22.04 10.18
N GLN A 219 -30.78 -21.26 9.10
CA GLN A 219 -31.68 -21.46 7.97
C GLN A 219 -31.10 -22.44 6.93
N PRO A 220 -31.92 -23.08 6.10
CA PRO A 220 -31.45 -23.97 5.03
C PRO A 220 -30.59 -23.23 4.00
N HIS A 221 -30.88 -21.97 3.72
CA HIS A 221 -30.21 -21.13 2.72
C HIS A 221 -29.79 -19.77 3.32
N GLY A 222 -28.69 -19.21 2.82
CA GLY A 222 -28.24 -17.86 3.12
C GLY A 222 -28.28 -16.94 1.90
N PRO A 223 -27.93 -15.65 2.03
CA PRO A 223 -28.07 -14.63 1.00
C PRO A 223 -26.95 -14.73 -0.07
N ALA A 224 -26.88 -15.88 -0.76
CA ALA A 224 -25.84 -16.19 -1.73
C ALA A 224 -25.86 -15.27 -2.96
N VAL A 225 -27.06 -14.97 -3.49
CA VAL A 225 -27.24 -14.13 -4.66
C VAL A 225 -26.79 -12.69 -4.36
N GLY A 226 -27.25 -12.15 -3.24
CA GLY A 226 -26.89 -10.80 -2.81
C GLY A 226 -25.39 -10.65 -2.57
N LEU A 227 -24.75 -11.65 -1.95
CA LEU A 227 -23.31 -11.67 -1.72
C LEU A 227 -22.52 -11.78 -3.03
N ALA A 228 -22.98 -12.63 -3.97
CA ALA A 228 -22.38 -12.76 -5.30
C ALA A 228 -22.44 -11.43 -6.07
N LEU A 229 -23.59 -10.74 -6.05
CA LEU A 229 -23.75 -9.44 -6.71
C LEU A 229 -22.84 -8.37 -6.08
N ALA A 230 -22.73 -8.33 -4.75
CA ALA A 230 -21.81 -7.43 -4.07
C ALA A 230 -20.35 -7.69 -4.51
N ARG A 231 -19.95 -8.95 -4.68
CA ARG A 231 -18.62 -9.33 -5.18
C ARG A 231 -18.42 -8.95 -6.64
N MET A 232 -19.42 -9.10 -7.50
CA MET A 232 -19.36 -8.67 -8.90
C MET A 232 -19.10 -7.17 -9.02
N ILE A 233 -19.81 -6.36 -8.23
CA ILE A 233 -19.58 -4.90 -8.15
C ILE A 233 -18.13 -4.62 -7.73
N GLY A 234 -17.64 -5.30 -6.69
CA GLY A 234 -16.25 -5.20 -6.27
C GLY A 234 -15.27 -5.48 -7.41
N HIS A 235 -15.46 -6.58 -8.16
CA HIS A 235 -14.57 -6.90 -9.30
C HIS A 235 -14.59 -5.86 -10.43
N ILE A 236 -15.72 -5.18 -10.66
CA ILE A 236 -15.78 -4.07 -11.60
C ILE A 236 -14.89 -2.91 -11.11
N THR A 237 -14.86 -2.64 -9.80
CA THR A 237 -14.07 -1.55 -9.25
C THR A 237 -12.59 -1.89 -9.07
N TYR A 238 -12.23 -3.16 -9.02
CA TYR A 238 -10.84 -3.61 -8.80
C TYR A 238 -9.99 -3.62 -10.07
N LEU A 239 -10.61 -3.78 -11.24
CA LEU A 239 -9.91 -3.77 -12.52
C LEU A 239 -10.02 -2.40 -13.18
N SER A 240 -9.01 -2.00 -13.93
CA SER A 240 -9.08 -0.80 -14.78
C SER A 240 -9.90 -1.06 -16.04
N PRO A 241 -10.40 -0.02 -16.72
CA PRO A 241 -10.99 -0.16 -18.06
C PRO A 241 -10.03 -0.85 -19.05
N GLU A 242 -8.74 -0.53 -18.99
CA GLU A 242 -7.71 -1.12 -19.84
C GLU A 242 -7.56 -2.61 -19.59
N ALA A 243 -7.47 -3.03 -18.31
CA ALA A 243 -7.40 -4.44 -17.93
C ALA A 243 -8.67 -5.21 -18.34
N MET A 244 -9.84 -4.61 -18.18
CA MET A 244 -11.12 -5.19 -18.61
C MET A 244 -11.14 -5.39 -20.14
N ASN A 245 -10.75 -4.36 -20.91
CA ASN A 245 -10.69 -4.45 -22.36
C ASN A 245 -9.67 -5.49 -22.82
N GLN A 246 -8.47 -5.49 -22.27
CA GLN A 246 -7.44 -6.49 -22.61
C GLN A 246 -7.92 -7.92 -22.35
N LYS A 247 -8.67 -8.11 -21.27
CA LYS A 247 -9.12 -9.43 -20.85
C LYS A 247 -10.34 -9.95 -21.64
N PHE A 248 -11.25 -9.09 -22.05
CA PHE A 248 -12.56 -9.51 -22.55
C PHE A 248 -12.91 -9.02 -23.97
N GLU A 249 -12.24 -7.99 -24.54
CA GLU A 249 -12.64 -7.44 -25.83
C GLU A 249 -12.31 -8.38 -27.00
N GLY A 250 -11.21 -9.16 -26.89
CA GLY A 250 -10.81 -10.15 -27.92
C GLY A 250 -11.75 -11.36 -28.03
N ASP A 251 -12.51 -11.66 -26.98
CA ASP A 251 -13.47 -12.78 -26.90
C ASP A 251 -14.78 -12.28 -26.28
N ARG A 252 -15.30 -11.20 -26.84
CA ARG A 252 -16.44 -10.47 -26.31
C ARG A 252 -17.72 -11.31 -26.27
N LEU A 253 -17.97 -12.08 -27.33
CA LEU A 253 -19.08 -13.01 -27.42
C LEU A 253 -18.51 -14.43 -27.32
N HIS A 254 -18.89 -15.17 -26.30
CA HIS A 254 -18.70 -16.60 -26.32
C HIS A 254 -19.71 -17.21 -27.28
N PRO A 255 -19.31 -17.73 -28.45
CA PRO A 255 -20.18 -18.51 -29.31
C PRO A 255 -20.33 -19.91 -28.67
N ARG A 256 -20.95 -19.99 -27.50
CA ARG A 256 -21.34 -21.27 -26.93
C ARG A 256 -22.78 -21.53 -27.27
N GLU A 257 -22.98 -22.69 -27.85
CA GLU A 257 -24.24 -23.31 -28.16
C GLU A 257 -25.29 -22.93 -27.11
N GLU A 258 -26.37 -22.24 -27.54
CA GLU A 258 -27.61 -22.01 -26.83
C GLU A 258 -27.44 -21.60 -25.34
N ALA A 259 -26.82 -20.46 -25.07
CA ALA A 259 -26.87 -19.88 -23.73
C ALA A 259 -28.31 -19.41 -23.46
N ILE A 260 -29.06 -20.19 -22.70
CA ILE A 260 -30.39 -19.84 -22.21
C ILE A 260 -30.32 -18.62 -21.27
N GLU A 261 -29.13 -18.28 -20.75
CA GLU A 261 -28.90 -17.21 -19.80
C GLU A 261 -28.21 -16.03 -20.50
N PHE A 262 -28.90 -14.90 -20.54
CA PHE A 262 -28.44 -13.65 -21.16
C PHE A 262 -27.09 -13.18 -20.60
N GLU A 263 -26.86 -13.33 -19.29
CA GLU A 263 -25.63 -12.93 -18.60
C GLU A 263 -24.39 -13.71 -19.08
N LYS A 264 -24.55 -14.96 -19.51
CA LYS A 264 -23.46 -15.83 -19.99
C LYS A 264 -23.11 -15.59 -21.46
N THR A 265 -23.86 -14.75 -22.16
CA THR A 265 -23.61 -14.41 -23.57
C THR A 265 -22.29 -13.66 -23.74
N PHE A 266 -21.90 -12.88 -22.73
CA PHE A 266 -20.66 -12.11 -22.75
C PHE A 266 -19.60 -12.73 -21.84
N SER A 267 -18.35 -12.73 -22.29
CA SER A 267 -17.22 -13.28 -21.52
C SER A 267 -17.04 -12.58 -20.16
N VAL A 268 -17.27 -11.28 -20.09
CA VAL A 268 -17.25 -10.53 -18.84
C VAL A 268 -18.35 -10.97 -17.87
N GLY A 269 -19.55 -11.31 -18.36
CA GLY A 269 -20.64 -11.83 -17.53
C GLY A 269 -20.29 -13.18 -16.92
N SER A 270 -19.74 -14.10 -17.73
CA SER A 270 -19.25 -15.41 -17.25
C SER A 270 -18.15 -15.24 -16.19
N TYR A 271 -17.23 -14.30 -16.39
CA TYR A 271 -16.18 -13.99 -15.42
C TYR A 271 -16.75 -13.47 -14.09
N LEU A 272 -17.62 -12.46 -14.13
CA LEU A 272 -18.23 -11.90 -12.94
C LEU A 272 -19.05 -12.95 -12.17
N GLY A 273 -19.83 -13.77 -12.88
CA GLY A 273 -20.58 -14.86 -12.29
C GLY A 273 -19.68 -15.88 -11.59
N HIS A 274 -18.58 -16.29 -12.22
CA HIS A 274 -17.58 -17.16 -11.58
C HIS A 274 -16.98 -16.55 -10.32
N GLN A 275 -16.62 -15.27 -10.35
CA GLN A 275 -16.06 -14.57 -9.17
C GLN A 275 -17.08 -14.44 -8.04
N GLY A 276 -18.35 -14.21 -8.37
CA GLY A 276 -19.44 -14.19 -7.39
C GLY A 276 -19.60 -15.54 -6.71
N THR A 277 -19.73 -16.64 -7.49
CA THR A 277 -19.87 -18.01 -6.96
C THR A 277 -18.70 -18.39 -6.06
N LYS A 278 -17.48 -18.20 -6.54
CA LYS A 278 -16.26 -18.50 -5.76
C LYS A 278 -16.20 -17.73 -4.45
N PHE A 279 -16.74 -16.51 -4.42
CA PHE A 279 -16.75 -15.70 -3.21
C PHE A 279 -17.78 -16.21 -2.19
N VAL A 280 -18.97 -16.60 -2.62
CA VAL A 280 -20.01 -17.20 -1.76
C VAL A 280 -19.50 -18.46 -1.07
N GLU A 281 -18.66 -19.25 -1.73
CA GLU A 281 -18.07 -20.47 -1.15
C GLU A 281 -17.10 -20.21 0.01
N ARG A 282 -16.56 -18.99 0.14
CA ARG A 282 -15.51 -18.68 1.11
C ARG A 282 -15.76 -17.47 2.01
N PHE A 283 -16.85 -16.75 1.81
CA PHE A 283 -17.10 -15.52 2.56
C PHE A 283 -18.52 -15.45 3.11
N ASP A 284 -18.70 -14.79 4.26
CA ASP A 284 -19.96 -14.63 4.93
C ASP A 284 -20.57 -13.25 4.66
N ALA A 285 -21.88 -13.21 4.39
CA ALA A 285 -22.56 -11.98 4.00
C ALA A 285 -22.64 -10.94 5.13
N ASN A 286 -22.90 -11.34 6.38
CA ASN A 286 -22.86 -10.40 7.50
C ASN A 286 -21.45 -9.87 7.75
N SER A 287 -20.42 -10.69 7.57
CA SER A 287 -19.03 -10.24 7.64
C SER A 287 -18.72 -9.22 6.56
N TYR A 288 -19.23 -9.41 5.32
CA TYR A 288 -19.09 -8.42 4.27
C TYR A 288 -19.77 -7.09 4.64
N LEU A 289 -20.99 -7.14 5.16
CA LEU A 289 -21.70 -5.94 5.63
C LEU A 289 -20.92 -5.22 6.73
N THR A 290 -20.42 -5.96 7.72
CA THR A 290 -19.67 -5.44 8.86
C THR A 290 -18.36 -4.78 8.43
N LEU A 291 -17.55 -5.46 7.60
CA LEU A 291 -16.24 -4.98 7.19
C LEU A 291 -16.35 -3.81 6.21
N SER A 292 -17.29 -3.86 5.24
CA SER A 292 -17.50 -2.73 4.33
C SER A 292 -18.01 -1.49 5.06
N PHE A 293 -18.85 -1.65 6.08
CA PHE A 293 -19.30 -0.53 6.88
C PHE A 293 -18.18 0.05 7.76
N ALA A 294 -17.32 -0.78 8.34
CA ALA A 294 -16.14 -0.32 9.07
C ALA A 294 -15.16 0.46 8.16
N MET A 295 -15.05 0.07 6.87
CA MET A 295 -14.28 0.80 5.87
C MET A 295 -14.91 2.16 5.56
N ASP A 296 -16.23 2.24 5.39
CA ASP A 296 -16.96 3.49 5.16
C ASP A 296 -16.80 4.51 6.29
N LEU A 297 -16.72 4.02 7.54
CA LEU A 297 -16.53 4.86 8.73
C LEU A 297 -15.12 5.42 8.88
N PHE A 298 -14.15 4.91 8.09
CA PHE A 298 -12.77 5.38 8.19
C PHE A 298 -12.61 6.76 7.56
N ASP A 299 -12.24 7.75 8.39
CA ASP A 299 -12.01 9.12 7.96
C ASP A 299 -10.90 9.78 8.80
N LEU A 300 -9.78 10.13 8.15
CA LEU A 300 -8.68 10.88 8.75
C LEU A 300 -8.80 12.40 8.53
N GLY A 301 -9.87 12.85 7.87
CA GLY A 301 -10.12 14.26 7.63
C GLY A 301 -10.33 14.61 6.15
N GLY A 302 -11.28 15.51 5.90
CA GLY A 302 -11.70 15.94 4.58
C GLY A 302 -10.96 17.16 4.03
N THR A 303 -10.09 17.79 4.81
CA THR A 303 -9.25 18.91 4.36
C THR A 303 -7.77 18.61 4.61
N PRO A 304 -6.85 19.25 3.88
CA PRO A 304 -5.41 19.07 4.09
C PRO A 304 -4.97 19.29 5.54
N GLU A 305 -5.54 20.31 6.21
CA GLU A 305 -5.22 20.66 7.59
C GLU A 305 -5.68 19.59 8.57
N HIS A 306 -6.90 19.07 8.41
CA HIS A 306 -7.44 18.00 9.25
C HIS A 306 -6.64 16.71 9.04
N LEU A 307 -6.35 16.35 7.79
CA LEU A 307 -5.54 15.16 7.50
C LEU A 307 -4.12 15.28 8.10
N ALA A 308 -3.47 16.45 7.95
CA ALA A 308 -2.18 16.68 8.57
C ALA A 308 -2.24 16.59 10.11
N ALA A 309 -3.30 17.12 10.72
CA ALA A 309 -3.52 17.00 12.16
C ALA A 309 -3.68 15.54 12.61
N SER A 310 -4.47 14.75 11.87
CA SER A 310 -4.69 13.33 12.16
C SER A 310 -3.42 12.48 12.02
N LEU A 311 -2.53 12.83 11.07
CA LEU A 311 -1.27 12.12 10.85
C LEU A 311 -0.11 12.63 11.73
N ARG A 312 -0.28 13.74 12.45
CA ARG A 312 0.77 14.35 13.30
C ARG A 312 1.32 13.43 14.41
N PRO A 313 0.53 12.54 15.04
CA PRO A 313 1.05 11.63 16.06
C PRO A 313 2.08 10.62 15.53
N ALA A 314 2.02 10.28 14.24
CA ALA A 314 2.88 9.24 13.64
C ALA A 314 4.37 9.62 13.73
N ARG A 315 5.19 8.63 14.08
CA ARG A 315 6.65 8.77 14.31
C ARG A 315 7.50 7.91 13.41
N CYS A 316 6.87 6.96 12.71
CA CYS A 316 7.54 5.99 11.86
C CYS A 316 8.01 6.61 10.54
N ARG A 317 8.85 5.86 9.81
CA ARG A 317 9.13 6.13 8.40
C ARG A 317 8.01 5.59 7.52
N TRP A 318 7.82 6.19 6.34
CA TRP A 318 6.72 5.86 5.43
C TRP A 318 7.22 5.49 4.05
N LEU A 319 6.61 4.44 3.49
CA LEU A 319 6.57 4.18 2.07
C LEU A 319 5.10 4.18 1.64
N VAL A 320 4.72 5.10 0.77
CA VAL A 320 3.38 5.17 0.19
C VAL A 320 3.48 4.82 -1.30
N GLN A 321 2.63 3.92 -1.77
CA GLN A 321 2.61 3.50 -3.17
C GLN A 321 1.18 3.58 -3.70
N SER A 322 1.01 4.16 -4.88
CA SER A 322 -0.25 4.18 -5.63
C SER A 322 -0.03 3.65 -7.04
N PHE A 323 -1.10 3.38 -7.76
CA PHE A 323 -1.06 2.81 -9.11
C PHE A 323 -1.87 3.69 -10.05
N THR A 324 -1.31 4.06 -11.21
CA THR A 324 -1.90 5.08 -12.10
C THR A 324 -3.31 4.76 -12.57
N SER A 325 -3.65 3.48 -12.70
CA SER A 325 -4.96 3.03 -13.17
C SER A 325 -5.96 2.70 -12.04
N ASP A 326 -5.56 2.86 -10.78
CA ASP A 326 -6.48 2.67 -9.64
C ASP A 326 -7.51 3.80 -9.61
N TRP A 327 -8.75 3.46 -9.90
CA TRP A 327 -9.86 4.41 -9.92
C TRP A 327 -10.81 4.25 -8.72
N LEU A 328 -10.63 3.18 -7.93
CA LEU A 328 -11.32 2.99 -6.64
C LEU A 328 -10.65 3.85 -5.54
N PHE A 329 -9.33 3.76 -5.41
CA PHE A 329 -8.50 4.62 -4.58
C PHE A 329 -7.47 5.36 -5.47
N PRO A 330 -7.89 6.43 -6.16
CA PRO A 330 -7.05 7.08 -7.15
C PRO A 330 -5.77 7.66 -6.53
N PRO A 331 -4.67 7.75 -7.30
CA PRO A 331 -3.39 8.27 -6.83
C PRO A 331 -3.44 9.62 -6.11
N SER A 332 -4.43 10.46 -6.44
CA SER A 332 -4.65 11.73 -5.74
C SER A 332 -4.85 11.56 -4.24
N GLN A 333 -5.56 10.52 -3.80
CA GLN A 333 -5.77 10.25 -2.37
C GLN A 333 -4.47 9.83 -1.65
N SER A 334 -3.64 9.03 -2.31
CA SER A 334 -2.30 8.70 -1.78
C SER A 334 -1.41 9.94 -1.73
N ARG A 335 -1.49 10.84 -2.74
CA ARG A 335 -0.80 12.13 -2.71
C ARG A 335 -1.27 13.03 -1.57
N ASP A 336 -2.56 13.01 -1.22
CA ASP A 336 -3.07 13.75 -0.05
C ASP A 336 -2.42 13.26 1.26
N ILE A 337 -2.30 11.94 1.44
CA ILE A 337 -1.58 11.36 2.59
C ILE A 337 -0.12 11.83 2.60
N VAL A 338 0.57 11.76 1.46
CA VAL A 338 1.97 12.16 1.34
C VAL A 338 2.15 13.65 1.62
N ASN A 339 1.29 14.51 1.09
CA ASN A 339 1.32 15.95 1.33
C ASN A 339 1.15 16.29 2.81
N ALA A 340 0.23 15.61 3.49
CA ALA A 340 0.03 15.77 4.93
C ALA A 340 1.25 15.30 5.75
N LEU A 341 1.90 14.20 5.33
CA LEU A 341 3.14 13.72 5.95
C LEU A 341 4.31 14.69 5.73
N ILE A 342 4.45 15.25 4.52
CA ILE A 342 5.45 16.29 4.20
C ILE A 342 5.22 17.55 5.05
N SER A 343 3.97 17.98 5.21
CA SER A 343 3.61 19.13 6.06
C SER A 343 4.02 18.90 7.52
N ASN A 344 3.90 17.68 8.01
CA ASN A 344 4.35 17.26 9.33
C ASN A 344 5.86 16.99 9.43
N ARG A 345 6.62 17.18 8.34
CA ARG A 345 8.06 16.86 8.22
C ARG A 345 8.40 15.41 8.53
N ALA A 346 7.48 14.51 8.25
CA ALA A 346 7.69 13.07 8.40
C ALA A 346 8.69 12.54 7.36
N ALA A 347 9.38 11.45 7.72
CA ALA A 347 10.25 10.73 6.79
C ALA A 347 9.38 9.88 5.85
N VAL A 348 9.05 10.39 4.68
CA VAL A 348 8.18 9.75 3.71
C VAL A 348 8.86 9.57 2.37
N SER A 349 8.65 8.40 1.77
CA SER A 349 8.90 8.12 0.36
C SER A 349 7.58 7.78 -0.33
N TYR A 350 7.44 8.24 -1.56
CA TYR A 350 6.26 8.02 -2.38
C TYR A 350 6.63 7.60 -3.79
N CYS A 351 5.91 6.63 -4.33
CA CYS A 351 5.97 6.28 -5.74
C CYS A 351 4.58 6.02 -6.30
N GLU A 352 4.22 6.73 -7.35
CA GLU A 352 3.09 6.42 -8.21
C GLU A 352 3.56 5.47 -9.31
N ILE A 353 3.14 4.22 -9.25
CA ILE A 353 3.60 3.16 -10.15
C ILE A 353 2.71 3.14 -11.38
N LYS A 354 3.32 3.22 -12.55
CA LYS A 354 2.60 3.10 -13.81
C LYS A 354 2.06 1.67 -13.95
N SER A 355 0.75 1.52 -13.94
CA SER A 355 0.03 0.24 -13.99
C SER A 355 -1.21 0.35 -14.86
N ALA A 356 -1.60 -0.74 -15.49
CA ALA A 356 -2.87 -0.91 -16.16
C ALA A 356 -3.83 -1.86 -15.41
N CYS A 357 -3.43 -2.37 -14.23
CA CYS A 357 -4.13 -3.44 -13.52
C CYS A 357 -5.28 -2.97 -12.62
N GLY A 358 -5.45 -1.64 -12.43
CA GLY A 358 -6.47 -1.08 -11.54
C GLY A 358 -6.08 -1.16 -10.07
N HIS A 359 -7.09 -1.31 -9.20
CA HIS A 359 -6.89 -1.37 -7.75
C HIS A 359 -6.13 -2.64 -7.31
N ASP A 360 -6.37 -3.76 -7.97
CA ASP A 360 -5.71 -5.02 -7.64
C ASP A 360 -4.21 -5.07 -8.04
N ALA A 361 -3.65 -4.01 -8.62
CA ALA A 361 -2.26 -3.95 -9.06
C ALA A 361 -1.25 -4.36 -7.98
N PHE A 362 -1.52 -4.06 -6.70
CA PHE A 362 -0.62 -4.47 -5.60
C PHE A 362 -0.68 -5.98 -5.28
N LEU A 363 -1.65 -6.72 -5.83
CA LEU A 363 -1.82 -8.17 -5.65
C LEU A 363 -1.33 -8.97 -6.87
N LEU A 364 -1.19 -8.31 -8.02
CA LEU A 364 -0.89 -8.96 -9.29
C LEU A 364 0.62 -8.94 -9.59
N PRO A 365 1.12 -9.93 -10.35
CA PRO A 365 2.54 -10.03 -10.67
C PRO A 365 3.03 -9.01 -11.70
N ASP A 366 2.14 -8.39 -12.48
CA ASP A 366 2.47 -7.54 -13.62
C ASP A 366 3.42 -6.38 -13.28
N ASP A 367 3.21 -5.72 -12.15
CA ASP A 367 4.00 -4.57 -11.71
C ASP A 367 4.91 -4.89 -10.51
N PHE A 368 4.96 -6.15 -10.12
CA PHE A 368 5.61 -6.61 -8.89
C PHE A 368 7.09 -6.24 -8.79
N ASP A 369 7.84 -6.39 -9.87
CA ASP A 369 9.28 -6.08 -9.90
C ASP A 369 9.58 -4.62 -9.54
N ARG A 370 8.61 -3.72 -9.73
CA ARG A 370 8.72 -2.30 -9.39
C ARG A 370 8.35 -2.06 -7.92
N TYR A 371 7.10 -2.32 -7.54
CA TYR A 371 6.64 -2.00 -6.20
C TYR A 371 7.22 -2.93 -5.13
N GLY A 372 7.39 -4.22 -5.41
CA GLY A 372 7.93 -5.19 -4.46
C GLY A 372 9.39 -4.91 -4.10
N GLU A 373 10.23 -4.52 -5.07
CA GLU A 373 11.62 -4.15 -4.81
C GLU A 373 11.75 -2.85 -3.98
N MET A 374 10.80 -1.91 -4.12
CA MET A 374 10.74 -0.72 -3.25
C MET A 374 10.41 -1.11 -1.81
N VAL A 375 9.47 -2.05 -1.61
CA VAL A 375 9.16 -2.59 -0.27
C VAL A 375 10.39 -3.28 0.32
N ARG A 376 11.09 -4.12 -0.45
CA ARG A 376 12.34 -4.77 -0.04
C ARG A 376 13.37 -3.75 0.43
N ALA A 377 13.62 -2.74 -0.38
CA ALA A 377 14.61 -1.70 -0.08
C ALA A 377 14.23 -0.95 1.21
N PHE A 378 12.96 -0.56 1.34
CA PHE A 378 12.45 0.16 2.50
C PHE A 378 12.58 -0.66 3.80
N ILE A 379 12.14 -1.92 3.79
CA ILE A 379 12.20 -2.79 4.99
C ILE A 379 13.65 -3.07 5.39
N ASN A 380 14.53 -3.30 4.41
CA ASN A 380 15.95 -3.53 4.68
C ASN A 380 16.61 -2.34 5.38
N ASN A 381 16.18 -1.12 5.04
CA ASN A 381 16.69 0.11 5.68
C ASN A 381 16.15 0.30 7.11
N LEU A 382 15.01 -0.30 7.43
CA LEU A 382 14.48 -0.29 8.81
C LEU A 382 15.15 -1.33 9.71
N ALA A 383 15.57 -2.45 9.12
CA ALA A 383 16.20 -3.53 9.86
C ALA A 383 17.59 -3.10 10.40
N PRO A 384 17.98 -3.58 11.59
CA PRO A 384 19.36 -3.42 12.03
C PRO A 384 20.31 -4.04 10.99
N ALA A 385 21.41 -3.35 10.71
CA ALA A 385 22.43 -3.90 9.83
C ALA A 385 22.81 -5.31 10.29
N PRO A 386 22.86 -6.32 9.39
CA PRO A 386 23.33 -7.64 9.77
C PRO A 386 24.74 -7.48 10.35
N THR A 387 24.95 -8.01 11.56
CA THR A 387 26.28 -8.11 12.17
C THR A 387 27.04 -9.22 11.46
N VAL A 388 27.45 -8.99 10.22
CA VAL A 388 28.41 -9.85 9.53
C VAL A 388 29.76 -9.19 9.73
N PRO A 389 30.69 -9.80 10.49
CA PRO A 389 32.06 -9.29 10.59
C PRO A 389 32.69 -9.39 9.20
N GLY A 390 33.13 -8.27 8.64
CA GLY A 390 33.98 -8.24 7.45
C GLY A 390 33.35 -7.81 6.12
N VAL A 391 32.07 -7.39 6.05
CA VAL A 391 31.56 -6.73 4.85
C VAL A 391 31.72 -5.23 5.03
N GLU A 392 32.70 -4.67 4.37
CA GLU A 392 32.93 -3.22 4.34
C GLU A 392 31.76 -2.51 3.62
N LYS A 393 31.41 -1.33 4.13
CA LYS A 393 30.33 -0.47 3.60
C LYS A 393 30.50 -0.04 2.12
N GLU A 394 31.61 -0.40 1.51
CA GLU A 394 31.92 -0.04 0.11
C GLU A 394 31.14 -0.82 -0.95
N GLU A 395 30.65 -2.04 -0.68
CA GLU A 395 29.88 -2.83 -1.64
C GLU A 395 28.43 -2.34 -1.84
N LEU A 396 27.91 -1.49 -0.95
CA LEU A 396 26.59 -0.87 -1.11
C LEU A 396 26.52 0.16 -2.25
N PHE A 397 27.63 0.53 -2.84
CA PHE A 397 27.73 1.55 -3.88
C PHE A 397 28.17 0.98 -5.23
N GLY A 398 27.67 -0.20 -5.59
CA GLY A 398 27.89 -0.92 -6.85
C GLY A 398 28.75 -0.17 -7.89
N THR A 399 30.02 -0.57 -7.99
CA THR A 399 30.95 -0.10 -9.01
C THR A 399 30.50 -0.58 -10.39
N THR A 400 29.88 0.29 -11.16
CA THR A 400 29.71 0.06 -12.59
C THR A 400 30.17 1.29 -13.36
N SER A 401 31.34 1.15 -13.95
CA SER A 401 32.02 2.04 -14.92
C SER A 401 32.95 3.09 -14.34
N ILE A 402 34.24 2.90 -14.59
CA ILE A 402 35.33 3.83 -14.30
C ILE A 402 35.18 5.22 -14.96
N PHE A 403 34.27 5.40 -15.92
CA PHE A 403 33.99 6.68 -16.57
C PHE A 403 32.86 7.51 -15.95
N HIS A 404 32.13 6.98 -14.92
CA HIS A 404 31.03 7.69 -14.27
C HIS A 404 31.28 8.06 -12.80
N GLU A 405 32.49 7.82 -12.28
CA GLU A 405 32.74 7.89 -10.82
C GLU A 405 33.00 9.28 -10.27
N ARG A 406 33.33 10.30 -11.06
CA ARG A 406 33.56 11.65 -10.52
C ARG A 406 32.61 12.68 -11.13
N ARG A 407 31.49 12.89 -10.46
CA ARG A 407 30.65 14.07 -10.64
C ARG A 407 31.33 15.25 -9.91
N LEU A 408 32.20 15.99 -10.63
CA LEU A 408 32.92 17.16 -10.08
C LEU A 408 31.97 18.26 -9.58
N ASP A 409 30.80 18.36 -10.19
CA ASP A 409 29.75 19.28 -9.73
C ASP A 409 29.24 18.93 -8.32
N TYR A 410 29.17 17.66 -7.95
CA TYR A 410 28.74 17.24 -6.61
C TYR A 410 29.73 17.67 -5.52
N ASP A 411 31.04 17.60 -5.78
CA ASP A 411 32.04 18.04 -4.82
C ASP A 411 31.84 19.53 -4.51
N ARG A 412 31.63 20.32 -5.57
CA ARG A 412 31.37 21.78 -5.41
C ARG A 412 30.02 22.08 -4.76
N ILE A 413 28.96 21.35 -5.10
CA ILE A 413 27.65 21.54 -4.48
C ILE A 413 27.72 21.22 -2.98
N VAL A 414 28.38 20.13 -2.60
CA VAL A 414 28.55 19.73 -1.20
C VAL A 414 29.32 20.80 -0.39
N GLU A 415 30.37 21.41 -0.97
CA GLU A 415 31.10 22.52 -0.34
C GLU A 415 30.25 23.77 -0.11
N LEU A 416 29.26 24.02 -0.97
CA LEU A 416 28.37 25.19 -0.87
C LEU A 416 27.22 24.98 0.13
N ILE A 417 26.91 23.74 0.50
CA ILE A 417 25.83 23.44 1.44
C ILE A 417 26.34 23.58 2.88
N PRO A 418 25.71 24.43 3.72
CA PRO A 418 26.13 24.58 5.11
C PRO A 418 26.09 23.27 5.88
N PRO A 419 27.00 23.02 6.85
CA PRO A 419 26.98 21.82 7.67
C PRO A 419 25.63 21.62 8.36
N ALA A 420 25.17 20.37 8.43
CA ALA A 420 23.90 19.95 9.03
C ALA A 420 22.63 20.59 8.41
N ALA A 421 22.73 21.27 7.27
CA ALA A 421 21.60 21.85 6.56
C ALA A 421 20.58 20.78 6.15
N SER A 422 19.30 21.15 6.13
CA SER A 422 18.24 20.40 5.48
C SER A 422 18.26 20.65 3.98
N VAL A 423 18.18 19.58 3.16
CA VAL A 423 18.37 19.69 1.72
C VAL A 423 17.24 19.00 0.96
N LEU A 424 16.67 19.71 -0.02
CA LEU A 424 15.77 19.19 -1.03
C LEU A 424 16.52 19.14 -2.38
N ASP A 425 16.60 17.96 -2.99
CA ASP A 425 17.27 17.75 -4.28
C ASP A 425 16.22 17.49 -5.38
N LEU A 426 16.09 18.42 -6.32
CA LEU A 426 15.11 18.39 -7.41
C LEU A 426 15.68 17.69 -8.63
N GLY A 427 15.05 16.56 -9.03
CA GLY A 427 15.61 15.63 -10.02
C GLY A 427 16.80 14.88 -9.44
N CYS A 428 16.63 14.34 -8.23
CA CYS A 428 17.72 13.73 -7.45
C CYS A 428 18.33 12.48 -8.09
N GLY A 429 17.73 11.96 -9.17
CA GLY A 429 18.14 10.71 -9.76
C GLY A 429 18.09 9.56 -8.74
N SER A 430 19.09 8.69 -8.76
CA SER A 430 19.23 7.62 -7.78
C SER A 430 19.75 8.10 -6.40
N GLY A 431 19.73 9.40 -6.12
CA GLY A 431 20.06 9.98 -4.81
C GLY A 431 21.56 10.04 -4.49
N ARG A 432 22.46 10.05 -5.46
CA ARG A 432 23.91 10.04 -5.22
C ARG A 432 24.40 11.27 -4.45
N LEU A 433 23.87 12.45 -4.76
CA LEU A 433 24.20 13.68 -4.02
C LEU A 433 23.73 13.60 -2.58
N LEU A 434 22.46 13.22 -2.39
CA LEU A 434 21.88 13.08 -1.05
C LEU A 434 22.58 12.01 -0.20
N ALA A 435 23.05 10.91 -0.82
CA ALA A 435 23.83 9.89 -0.13
C ALA A 435 25.18 10.44 0.39
N ARG A 436 25.87 11.30 -0.39
CA ARG A 436 27.10 11.98 0.07
C ARG A 436 26.82 12.92 1.25
N LEU A 437 25.73 13.71 1.18
CA LEU A 437 25.32 14.59 2.25
C LEU A 437 24.95 13.82 3.52
N LYS A 438 24.32 12.65 3.37
CA LYS A 438 24.00 11.77 4.49
C LYS A 438 25.24 11.30 5.24
N LEU A 439 26.33 10.95 4.52
CA LEU A 439 27.60 10.60 5.13
C LEU A 439 28.26 11.77 5.90
N GLN A 440 27.88 13.02 5.56
CA GLN A 440 28.33 14.22 6.27
C GLN A 440 27.38 14.66 7.40
N ASN A 441 26.48 13.75 7.84
CA ASN A 441 25.52 13.98 8.93
C ASN A 441 24.48 15.09 8.69
N HIS A 442 24.14 15.38 7.44
CA HIS A 442 22.97 16.19 7.15
C HIS A 442 21.69 15.44 7.58
N ARG A 443 20.73 16.12 8.18
CA ARG A 443 19.64 15.45 8.91
C ARG A 443 18.36 15.25 8.10
N GLN A 444 17.93 16.27 7.37
CA GLN A 444 16.68 16.23 6.58
C GLN A 444 17.02 16.28 5.10
N LEU A 445 17.07 15.12 4.49
CA LEU A 445 17.41 14.93 3.09
C LEU A 445 16.21 14.34 2.36
N VAL A 446 15.70 15.07 1.37
CA VAL A 446 14.56 14.65 0.54
C VAL A 446 14.91 14.83 -0.93
N GLY A 447 14.61 13.82 -1.74
CA GLY A 447 14.71 13.91 -3.19
C GLY A 447 13.33 14.04 -3.84
N VAL A 448 13.28 14.72 -4.98
CA VAL A 448 12.14 14.67 -5.91
C VAL A 448 12.64 14.08 -7.21
N GLU A 449 11.93 13.08 -7.73
CA GLU A 449 12.32 12.38 -8.96
C GLU A 449 11.05 11.89 -9.70
N LEU A 450 11.12 11.85 -11.02
CA LEU A 450 10.03 11.42 -11.88
C LEU A 450 10.17 9.96 -12.36
N ASP A 451 11.38 9.43 -12.37
CA ASP A 451 11.70 8.10 -12.88
C ASP A 451 11.63 7.04 -11.76
N GLU A 452 10.70 6.08 -11.88
CA GLU A 452 10.48 5.01 -10.90
C GLU A 452 11.75 4.20 -10.58
N GLN A 453 12.59 3.92 -11.58
CA GLN A 453 13.83 3.14 -11.38
C GLN A 453 14.87 3.92 -10.57
N LYS A 454 14.92 5.23 -10.78
CA LYS A 454 15.79 6.12 -10.00
C LYS A 454 15.27 6.28 -8.56
N ILE A 455 13.95 6.33 -8.37
CA ILE A 455 13.32 6.31 -7.04
C ILE A 455 13.73 5.04 -6.29
N LEU A 456 13.64 3.87 -6.92
CA LEU A 456 14.14 2.62 -6.33
C LEU A 456 15.62 2.70 -5.98
N GLY A 457 16.44 3.30 -6.85
CA GLY A 457 17.86 3.55 -6.61
C GLY A 457 18.12 4.43 -5.38
N ALA A 458 17.30 5.45 -5.15
CA ALA A 458 17.36 6.31 -3.97
C ALA A 458 16.90 5.58 -2.69
N LEU A 459 15.81 4.80 -2.77
CA LEU A 459 15.35 3.95 -1.67
C LEU A 459 16.43 2.95 -1.23
N ARG A 460 17.12 2.29 -2.17
CA ARG A 460 18.22 1.37 -1.84
C ARG A 460 19.39 2.05 -1.10
N ARG A 461 19.52 3.38 -1.20
CA ARG A 461 20.50 4.21 -0.47
C ARG A 461 19.96 4.76 0.85
N ASP A 462 18.79 4.27 1.26
CA ASP A 462 18.13 4.71 2.50
C ASP A 462 17.85 6.23 2.51
N LEU A 463 17.29 6.72 1.42
CA LEU A 463 16.88 8.12 1.24
C LEU A 463 15.36 8.24 1.14
N ASN A 464 14.83 9.38 1.56
CA ASN A 464 13.44 9.73 1.33
C ASN A 464 13.31 10.38 -0.06
N VAL A 465 12.39 9.89 -0.88
CA VAL A 465 12.21 10.37 -2.25
C VAL A 465 10.73 10.45 -2.60
N ILE A 466 10.33 11.55 -3.22
CA ILE A 466 8.96 11.82 -3.63
C ILE A 466 8.86 11.75 -5.15
N HIS A 467 8.01 10.90 -5.67
CA HIS A 467 7.65 10.86 -7.07
C HIS A 467 6.80 12.08 -7.42
N ALA A 468 7.35 13.03 -8.17
CA ALA A 468 6.63 14.20 -8.64
C ALA A 468 7.26 14.80 -9.90
N ASP A 469 6.42 15.39 -10.76
CA ASP A 469 6.87 16.24 -11.88
C ASP A 469 7.12 17.66 -11.37
N LEU A 470 8.32 18.15 -11.55
CA LEU A 470 8.71 19.51 -11.17
C LEU A 470 7.88 20.60 -11.87
N ASN A 471 7.32 20.30 -13.05
CA ASN A 471 6.45 21.22 -13.77
C ASN A 471 5.09 21.43 -13.11
N GLU A 472 4.66 20.54 -12.19
CA GLU A 472 3.44 20.68 -11.39
C GLU A 472 3.66 21.52 -10.12
N GLY A 473 4.90 21.92 -9.86
CA GLY A 473 5.31 22.73 -8.68
C GLY A 473 5.58 21.88 -7.44
N LEU A 474 5.95 22.57 -6.36
CA LEU A 474 6.35 21.97 -5.07
C LEU A 474 5.32 22.25 -3.96
N ARG A 475 4.04 22.25 -4.29
CA ARG A 475 2.93 22.69 -3.40
C ARG A 475 2.86 21.94 -2.07
N ALA A 476 3.35 20.70 -2.01
CA ALA A 476 3.40 19.89 -0.80
C ALA A 476 4.39 20.44 0.24
N PHE A 477 5.38 21.23 -0.18
CA PHE A 477 6.41 21.79 0.69
C PHE A 477 6.06 23.21 1.11
N ALA A 478 6.22 23.50 2.40
CA ALA A 478 5.97 24.83 2.95
C ALA A 478 7.09 25.82 2.55
N ASP A 479 6.79 27.11 2.68
CA ASP A 479 7.76 28.17 2.47
C ASP A 479 8.94 28.02 3.43
N LYS A 480 10.15 28.15 2.89
CA LYS A 480 11.42 28.07 3.65
C LYS A 480 11.57 26.79 4.48
N GLN A 481 10.97 25.69 4.02
CA GLN A 481 11.02 24.40 4.71
C GLN A 481 12.44 23.82 4.77
N PHE A 482 13.27 24.09 3.74
CA PHE A 482 14.64 23.59 3.65
C PHE A 482 15.66 24.73 3.73
N ASP A 483 16.83 24.44 4.29
CA ASP A 483 17.94 25.40 4.31
C ASP A 483 18.51 25.57 2.90
N CYS A 484 18.59 24.47 2.12
CA CYS A 484 19.08 24.51 0.76
C CYS A 484 18.20 23.67 -0.18
N VAL A 485 17.88 24.20 -1.36
CA VAL A 485 17.25 23.47 -2.46
C VAL A 485 18.25 23.37 -3.60
N VAL A 486 18.49 22.16 -4.09
CA VAL A 486 19.43 21.88 -5.17
C VAL A 486 18.67 21.47 -6.43
N LEU A 487 19.08 22.00 -7.58
CA LEU A 487 18.65 21.57 -8.91
C LEU A 487 19.91 21.29 -9.76
N SER A 488 20.38 20.04 -9.71
CA SER A 488 21.64 19.68 -10.35
C SER A 488 21.40 18.97 -11.69
N GLN A 489 21.85 19.60 -12.79
CA GLN A 489 21.78 19.07 -14.16
C GLN A 489 20.36 18.71 -14.63
N THR A 490 19.32 19.18 -13.97
CA THR A 490 17.91 18.87 -14.24
C THR A 490 17.24 19.95 -15.09
N LEU A 491 17.84 21.14 -15.14
CA LEU A 491 17.27 22.30 -15.83
C LEU A 491 16.83 22.02 -17.29
N PRO A 492 17.59 21.25 -18.11
CA PRO A 492 17.17 20.95 -19.48
C PRO A 492 15.93 20.08 -19.61
N ALA A 493 15.52 19.40 -18.53
CA ALA A 493 14.33 18.54 -18.50
C ALA A 493 13.06 19.29 -18.03
N VAL A 494 13.23 20.52 -17.56
CA VAL A 494 12.14 21.36 -17.03
C VAL A 494 11.56 22.23 -18.16
N LYS A 495 10.22 22.24 -18.28
CA LYS A 495 9.52 23.07 -19.29
C LYS A 495 9.35 24.51 -18.81
N ASP A 496 8.94 24.69 -17.56
CA ASP A 496 8.80 26.00 -16.91
C ASP A 496 9.95 26.25 -15.93
N VAL A 497 11.08 26.68 -16.48
CA VAL A 497 12.29 26.99 -15.71
C VAL A 497 12.05 28.10 -14.70
N ALA A 498 11.30 29.15 -15.06
CA ALA A 498 11.04 30.29 -14.19
C ALA A 498 10.16 29.88 -12.99
N GLY A 499 9.11 29.08 -13.24
CA GLY A 499 8.25 28.55 -12.21
C GLY A 499 9.00 27.64 -11.23
N VAL A 500 9.84 26.73 -11.74
CA VAL A 500 10.64 25.85 -10.85
C VAL A 500 11.63 26.64 -10.01
N ILE A 501 12.30 27.65 -10.57
CA ILE A 501 13.21 28.52 -9.78
C ILE A 501 12.44 29.32 -8.72
N ALA A 502 11.25 29.83 -9.06
CA ALA A 502 10.40 30.52 -8.09
C ALA A 502 10.01 29.59 -6.92
N GLU A 503 9.61 28.35 -7.22
CA GLU A 503 9.29 27.33 -6.21
C GLU A 503 10.54 26.95 -5.38
N MET A 504 11.70 26.79 -6.00
CA MET A 504 12.96 26.58 -5.26
C MET A 504 13.22 27.68 -4.23
N LEU A 505 13.05 28.94 -4.64
CA LEU A 505 13.25 30.10 -3.76
C LEU A 505 12.14 30.23 -2.72
N ARG A 506 10.92 29.75 -3.01
CA ARG A 506 9.84 29.69 -2.04
C ARG A 506 10.13 28.66 -0.95
N VAL A 507 10.48 27.43 -1.35
CA VAL A 507 10.66 26.28 -0.46
C VAL A 507 12.01 26.33 0.28
N GLY A 508 13.04 26.84 -0.35
CA GLY A 508 14.41 26.93 0.20
C GLY A 508 14.75 28.32 0.76
N LYS A 509 15.61 28.36 1.78
CA LYS A 509 16.28 29.59 2.21
C LYS A 509 17.34 30.01 1.18
N THR A 510 18.05 29.02 0.62
CA THR A 510 19.03 29.18 -0.46
C THR A 510 18.75 28.17 -1.57
N GLY A 511 19.13 28.52 -2.82
CA GLY A 511 19.03 27.65 -3.99
C GLY A 511 20.40 27.47 -4.66
N ILE A 512 20.71 26.24 -5.04
CA ILE A 512 21.90 25.90 -5.85
C ILE A 512 21.42 25.28 -7.17
N VAL A 513 21.83 25.88 -8.28
CA VAL A 513 21.53 25.37 -9.62
C VAL A 513 22.83 25.04 -10.32
N SER A 514 22.95 23.82 -10.86
CA SER A 514 24.05 23.46 -11.74
C SER A 514 23.53 23.03 -13.11
N PHE A 515 24.23 23.42 -14.15
CA PHE A 515 23.91 23.09 -15.53
C PHE A 515 25.18 22.94 -16.37
N SER A 516 25.05 22.22 -17.49
CA SER A 516 26.18 22.03 -18.41
C SER A 516 26.59 23.34 -19.08
N ASN A 517 27.88 23.60 -19.10
CA ASN A 517 28.41 24.76 -19.82
C ASN A 517 28.31 24.56 -21.34
N LEU A 518 27.20 24.99 -21.93
CA LEU A 518 26.95 24.90 -23.38
C LEU A 518 27.88 25.81 -24.19
N ALA A 519 28.58 26.79 -23.56
CA ALA A 519 29.59 27.61 -24.18
C ALA A 519 30.95 26.90 -24.33
N PHE A 520 31.11 25.68 -23.78
CA PHE A 520 32.33 24.90 -23.92
C PHE A 520 32.65 24.65 -25.41
N HIS A 521 33.87 24.97 -25.84
CA HIS A 521 34.26 25.02 -27.28
C HIS A 521 33.91 23.74 -28.05
N LYS A 522 34.06 22.55 -27.46
CA LYS A 522 33.71 21.29 -28.12
C LYS A 522 32.21 21.17 -28.37
N LEU A 523 31.36 21.61 -27.42
CA LEU A 523 29.93 21.60 -27.60
C LEU A 523 29.45 22.60 -28.65
N ARG A 524 30.03 23.79 -28.64
CA ARG A 524 29.79 24.81 -29.69
C ARG A 524 30.18 24.31 -31.07
N ARG A 525 31.30 23.59 -31.18
CA ARG A 525 31.76 23.01 -32.43
C ARG A 525 30.77 21.97 -32.97
N ILE A 526 30.28 21.04 -32.13
CA ILE A 526 29.25 20.07 -32.50
C ILE A 526 27.98 20.79 -33.00
N LEU A 527 27.52 21.80 -32.27
CA LEU A 527 26.36 22.59 -32.68
C LEU A 527 26.57 23.27 -34.05
N ALA A 528 27.77 23.82 -34.27
CA ALA A 528 28.09 24.51 -35.51
C ALA A 528 28.30 23.55 -36.70
N GLU A 529 28.95 22.41 -36.50
CA GLU A 529 29.30 21.44 -37.55
C GLU A 529 28.15 20.47 -37.85
N GLU A 530 27.37 20.05 -36.83
CA GLU A 530 26.35 19.04 -36.99
C GLU A 530 24.92 19.63 -36.99
N GLY A 531 24.74 20.91 -36.70
CA GLY A 531 23.45 21.60 -36.69
C GLY A 531 22.46 21.07 -35.63
N ARG A 532 22.97 20.30 -34.68
CA ARG A 532 22.17 19.70 -33.61
C ARG A 532 22.77 19.98 -32.23
N ALA A 533 21.95 20.02 -31.25
CA ALA A 533 22.39 20.12 -29.88
C ALA A 533 23.25 18.89 -29.50
N PRO A 534 24.42 19.06 -28.88
CA PRO A 534 25.27 17.96 -28.50
C PRO A 534 24.57 17.04 -27.51
N ARG A 535 24.47 15.76 -27.84
CA ARG A 535 23.97 14.71 -26.92
C ARG A 535 25.08 14.33 -25.94
N VAL A 536 25.53 15.27 -25.15
CA VAL A 536 26.49 15.01 -24.10
C VAL A 536 25.68 14.46 -22.92
N TYR A 537 25.94 13.23 -22.55
CA TYR A 537 25.29 12.51 -21.42
C TYR A 537 23.83 12.10 -21.59
N GLY A 538 23.30 11.93 -22.79
CA GLY A 538 21.92 11.44 -23.00
C GLY A 538 20.79 12.45 -22.67
N TRP A 539 21.09 13.73 -22.55
CA TRP A 539 20.24 14.77 -22.04
C TRP A 539 19.33 15.50 -23.04
N LEU A 540 19.55 15.30 -24.33
CA LEU A 540 18.68 15.88 -25.35
C LEU A 540 18.15 14.75 -26.24
N LYS A 541 16.91 14.38 -26.04
CA LYS A 541 16.14 13.59 -27.00
C LYS A 541 15.58 14.49 -28.09
#